data_2e5e84b0452dc8202232c7fd09b66372
#
_entry.id   2e5e84b0452dc8202232c7fd09b66372
#
_cell.length_a   1.000
_cell.length_b   1.000
_cell.length_c   1.000
_cell.angle_alpha   90.00
_cell.angle_beta   90.00
_cell.angle_gamma   90.00
#
_symmetry.space_group_name_H-M   'P 1'
#
loop_
_entity.id
_entity.type
_entity.pdbx_description
1 polymer ?
#
loop_
_entity_poly.entity_id
_entity_poly.type
_entity_poly.pdbx_seq_one_letter_code
_entity_poly.pdbx_strand_id
1 'polypeptide(L)'
;MSKKNRLETVVWLRETEEDRARVEMADAQRHVAAANDALSAAKARAKTDERRSSSAAHWSLVESAHTRALLEARQAEHAVKAASDGLSQSRARYLGAHTRTEALRRAIEARRTEEARTEAQAERKNMDEIAMLLRAVTA
;
A
#
# COMPACT_ATOMS: atom_id res chain seq x y z
N MET A 1 -14.12 -15.08 -25.58
CA MET A 1 -13.14 -15.17 -24.49
C MET A 1 -13.47 -16.37 -23.60
N SER A 2 -12.50 -17.25 -23.38
CA SER A 2 -12.66 -18.35 -22.44
C SER A 2 -12.77 -17.82 -21.00
N LYS A 3 -13.43 -18.61 -20.11
CA LYS A 3 -13.50 -18.26 -18.67
C LYS A 3 -12.13 -18.04 -18.04
N LYS A 4 -11.12 -18.75 -18.53
CA LYS A 4 -9.71 -18.66 -18.09
C LYS A 4 -9.14 -17.25 -18.34
N ASN A 5 -9.36 -16.69 -19.53
CA ASN A 5 -8.84 -15.37 -19.89
C ASN A 5 -9.51 -14.23 -19.07
N ARG A 6 -10.78 -14.40 -18.68
CA ARG A 6 -11.47 -13.39 -17.84
C ARG A 6 -10.89 -13.37 -16.43
N LEU A 7 -10.60 -14.52 -15.84
CA LEU A 7 -9.98 -14.58 -14.51
C LEU A 7 -8.57 -14.01 -14.50
N GLU A 8 -7.78 -14.30 -15.51
CA GLU A 8 -6.44 -13.73 -15.67
C GLU A 8 -6.48 -12.20 -15.79
N THR A 9 -7.45 -11.66 -16.53
CA THR A 9 -7.66 -10.21 -16.64
C THR A 9 -8.02 -9.59 -15.29
N VAL A 10 -8.90 -10.23 -14.52
CA VAL A 10 -9.29 -9.74 -13.19
C VAL A 10 -8.10 -9.78 -12.21
N VAL A 11 -7.30 -10.85 -12.24
CA VAL A 11 -6.06 -10.94 -11.44
C VAL A 11 -5.11 -9.81 -11.80
N TRP A 12 -4.86 -9.62 -13.08
CA TRP A 12 -3.99 -8.54 -13.56
C TRP A 12 -4.48 -7.17 -13.10
N LEU A 13 -5.79 -6.91 -13.18
CA LEU A 13 -6.38 -5.66 -12.73
C LEU A 13 -6.15 -5.44 -11.23
N ARG A 14 -6.38 -6.47 -10.41
CA ARG A 14 -6.18 -6.39 -8.95
C ARG A 14 -4.70 -6.20 -8.58
N GLU A 15 -3.80 -6.88 -9.27
CA GLU A 15 -2.36 -6.70 -9.09
C GLU A 15 -1.91 -5.29 -9.47
N THR A 16 -2.47 -4.73 -10.55
CA THR A 16 -2.20 -3.36 -10.98
C THR A 16 -2.70 -2.34 -9.94
N GLU A 17 -3.89 -2.55 -9.38
CA GLU A 17 -4.43 -1.72 -8.29
C GLU A 17 -3.55 -1.79 -7.03
N GLU A 18 -3.08 -2.99 -6.67
CA GLU A 18 -2.17 -3.19 -5.54
C GLU A 18 -0.83 -2.49 -5.76
N ASP A 19 -0.23 -2.62 -6.95
CA ASP A 19 1.02 -1.96 -7.30
C ASP A 19 0.90 -0.44 -7.28
N ARG A 20 -0.21 0.09 -7.78
CA ARG A 20 -0.52 1.52 -7.71
C ARG A 20 -0.63 2.00 -6.26
N ALA A 21 -1.35 1.26 -5.42
CA ALA A 21 -1.48 1.57 -3.99
C ALA A 21 -0.13 1.49 -3.26
N ARG A 22 0.74 0.56 -3.66
CA ARG A 22 2.10 0.45 -3.14
C ARG A 22 2.95 1.68 -3.47
N VAL A 23 2.88 2.15 -4.71
CA VAL A 23 3.57 3.37 -5.15
C VAL A 23 3.06 4.60 -4.38
N GLU A 24 1.75 4.75 -4.24
CA GLU A 24 1.15 5.83 -3.45
C GLU A 24 1.61 5.81 -1.99
N MET A 25 1.70 4.63 -1.39
CA MET A 25 2.19 4.48 -0.02
C MET A 25 3.69 4.86 0.08
N ALA A 26 4.51 4.46 -0.89
CA ALA A 26 5.93 4.85 -0.94
C ALA A 26 6.10 6.36 -1.10
N ASP A 27 5.28 7.01 -1.94
CA ASP A 27 5.25 8.46 -2.08
C ASP A 27 4.84 9.14 -0.77
N ALA A 28 3.82 8.63 -0.09
CA ALA A 28 3.39 9.15 1.21
C ALA A 28 4.49 9.02 2.28
N GLN A 29 5.26 7.93 2.27
CA GLN A 29 6.43 7.76 3.15
C GLN A 29 7.50 8.81 2.87
N ARG A 30 7.79 9.09 1.60
CA ARG A 30 8.72 10.16 1.21
C ARG A 30 8.24 11.54 1.67
N HIS A 31 6.95 11.82 1.56
CA HIS A 31 6.36 13.07 2.05
C HIS A 31 6.50 13.23 3.56
N VAL A 32 6.30 12.17 4.34
CA VAL A 32 6.52 12.19 5.79
C VAL A 32 7.99 12.47 6.11
N ALA A 33 8.91 11.81 5.42
CA ALA A 33 10.34 12.04 5.62
C ALA A 33 10.74 13.49 5.29
N ALA A 34 10.27 14.04 4.17
CA ALA A 34 10.51 15.42 3.78
C ALA A 34 9.90 16.42 4.77
N ALA A 35 8.69 16.16 5.27
CA ALA A 35 8.02 16.99 6.27
C ALA A 35 8.79 16.98 7.61
N ASN A 36 9.30 15.84 8.04
CA ASN A 36 10.14 15.73 9.24
C ASN A 36 11.45 16.49 9.08
N ASP A 37 12.10 16.42 7.93
CA ASP A 37 13.32 17.17 7.64
C ASP A 37 13.06 18.69 7.67
N ALA A 38 11.96 19.13 7.07
CA ALA A 38 11.54 20.53 7.10
C ALA A 38 11.23 21.01 8.52
N LEU A 39 10.60 20.18 9.34
CA LEU A 39 10.34 20.47 10.74
C LEU A 39 11.65 20.61 11.54
N SER A 40 12.59 19.69 11.35
CA SER A 40 13.91 19.76 12.00
C SER A 40 14.65 21.04 11.64
N ALA A 41 14.63 21.41 10.36
CA ALA A 41 15.24 22.66 9.88
C ALA A 41 14.55 23.90 10.46
N ALA A 42 13.22 23.91 10.52
CA ALA A 42 12.45 25.02 11.09
C ALA A 42 12.71 25.18 12.60
N LYS A 43 12.76 24.08 13.34
CA LYS A 43 13.12 24.08 14.77
C LYS A 43 14.55 24.57 15.00
N ALA A 44 15.50 24.15 14.17
CA ALA A 44 16.87 24.65 14.26
C ALA A 44 16.97 26.16 14.05
N ARG A 45 16.25 26.70 13.07
CA ARG A 45 16.16 28.16 12.85
C ARG A 45 15.53 28.89 14.03
N ALA A 46 14.49 28.33 14.64
CA ALA A 46 13.84 28.92 15.80
C ALA A 46 14.71 28.92 17.06
N LYS A 47 15.66 27.99 17.16
CA LYS A 47 16.63 27.91 18.29
C LYS A 47 17.80 28.87 18.15
N THR A 48 18.07 29.40 16.96
CA THR A 48 19.19 30.30 16.73
C THR A 48 18.94 31.61 17.47
N ASP A 49 19.60 31.81 18.58
CA ASP A 49 19.44 32.98 19.44
C ASP A 49 20.50 34.04 19.10
N GLU A 50 20.16 34.94 18.17
CA GLU A 50 20.96 36.08 17.78
C GLU A 50 20.72 37.31 18.67
N ARG A 51 20.24 37.13 19.90
CA ARG A 51 19.91 38.21 20.85
C ARG A 51 21.10 39.03 21.37
N ARG A 52 22.23 39.02 20.68
CA ARG A 52 23.45 39.72 21.07
C ARG A 52 23.55 41.13 20.49
N SER A 53 22.49 41.87 20.38
CA SER A 53 22.58 43.16 19.76
C SER A 53 22.26 44.31 20.67
N SER A 54 22.92 45.44 20.39
CA SER A 54 22.96 46.64 21.25
C SER A 54 21.96 47.75 20.86
N SER A 55 21.24 47.66 19.73
CA SER A 55 20.29 48.70 19.32
C SER A 55 18.83 48.23 19.37
N ALA A 56 17.90 49.11 19.77
CA ALA A 56 16.47 48.80 19.84
C ALA A 56 15.86 48.44 18.48
N ALA A 57 16.30 49.05 17.38
CA ALA A 57 15.87 48.75 16.03
C ALA A 57 16.32 47.33 15.60
N HIS A 58 17.54 46.94 15.90
CA HIS A 58 18.06 45.60 15.62
C HIS A 58 17.32 44.55 16.48
N TRP A 59 17.02 44.89 17.73
CA TRP A 59 16.28 44.01 18.63
C TRP A 59 14.85 43.71 18.09
N SER A 60 14.16 44.72 17.57
CA SER A 60 12.85 44.59 16.94
C SER A 60 12.91 43.66 15.70
N LEU A 61 13.95 43.75 14.89
CA LEU A 61 14.19 42.88 13.75
C LEU A 61 14.44 41.42 14.17
N VAL A 62 15.26 41.22 15.21
CA VAL A 62 15.53 39.89 15.77
C VAL A 62 14.28 39.25 16.34
N GLU A 63 13.47 40.00 17.09
CA GLU A 63 12.17 39.48 17.60
C GLU A 63 11.19 39.16 16.49
N SER A 64 11.09 39.97 15.43
CA SER A 64 10.25 39.69 14.27
C SER A 64 10.71 38.43 13.54
N ALA A 65 12.02 38.23 13.36
CA ALA A 65 12.60 37.04 12.76
C ALA A 65 12.32 35.80 13.62
N HIS A 66 12.47 35.92 14.94
CA HIS A 66 12.19 34.83 15.87
C HIS A 66 10.71 34.43 15.86
N THR A 67 9.79 35.39 15.88
CA THR A 67 8.35 35.14 15.77
C THR A 67 8.00 34.44 14.47
N ARG A 68 8.61 34.85 13.35
CA ARG A 68 8.46 34.20 12.05
C ARG A 68 8.95 32.77 12.10
N ALA A 69 10.13 32.54 12.68
CA ALA A 69 10.71 31.19 12.80
C ALA A 69 9.83 30.26 13.64
N LEU A 70 9.22 30.76 14.71
CA LEU A 70 8.25 30.00 15.52
C LEU A 70 6.98 29.65 14.73
N LEU A 71 6.48 30.58 13.92
CA LEU A 71 5.33 30.32 13.04
C LEU A 71 5.65 29.26 12.00
N GLU A 72 6.82 29.36 11.37
CA GLU A 72 7.29 28.36 10.40
C GLU A 72 7.42 26.97 11.05
N ALA A 73 7.93 26.87 12.27
CA ALA A 73 8.01 25.63 13.02
C ALA A 73 6.62 25.04 13.30
N ARG A 74 5.66 25.85 13.69
CA ARG A 74 4.25 25.39 13.88
C ARG A 74 3.61 24.91 12.58
N GLN A 75 3.81 25.64 11.49
CA GLN A 75 3.35 25.22 10.16
C GLN A 75 3.97 23.89 9.73
N ALA A 76 5.27 23.71 10.01
CA ALA A 76 5.97 22.45 9.74
C ALA A 76 5.43 21.29 10.59
N GLU A 77 5.07 21.54 11.86
CA GLU A 77 4.39 20.55 12.71
C GLU A 77 3.05 20.10 12.12
N HIS A 78 2.23 21.04 11.66
CA HIS A 78 0.97 20.75 10.99
C HIS A 78 1.19 19.98 9.69
N ALA A 79 2.22 20.31 8.92
CA ALA A 79 2.57 19.59 7.69
C ALA A 79 2.99 18.14 7.97
N VAL A 80 3.75 17.89 9.03
CA VAL A 80 4.10 16.53 9.48
C VAL A 80 2.86 15.74 9.85
N LYS A 81 1.94 16.33 10.58
CA LYS A 81 0.68 15.69 10.95
C LYS A 81 -0.16 15.34 9.72
N ALA A 82 -0.32 16.27 8.80
CA ALA A 82 -1.04 16.05 7.54
C ALA A 82 -0.39 14.95 6.70
N ALA A 83 0.93 14.94 6.59
CA ALA A 83 1.68 13.91 5.88
C ALA A 83 1.54 12.53 6.55
N SER A 84 1.55 12.47 7.87
CA SER A 84 1.33 11.23 8.64
C SER A 84 -0.07 10.68 8.45
N ASP A 85 -1.09 11.54 8.44
CA ASP A 85 -2.47 11.16 8.16
C ASP A 85 -2.61 10.62 6.72
N GLY A 86 -1.97 11.27 5.76
CA GLY A 86 -1.88 10.81 4.38
C GLY A 86 -1.22 9.43 4.25
N LEU A 87 -0.16 9.19 4.98
CA LEU A 87 0.50 7.88 5.03
C LEU A 87 -0.42 6.80 5.61
N SER A 88 -1.14 7.10 6.69
CA SER A 88 -2.10 6.18 7.29
C SER A 88 -3.19 5.79 6.31
N GLN A 89 -3.73 6.75 5.55
CA GLN A 89 -4.72 6.50 4.50
C GLN A 89 -4.16 5.66 3.36
N SER A 90 -2.94 5.94 2.90
CA SER A 90 -2.27 5.18 1.85
C SER A 90 -1.97 3.74 2.27
N ARG A 91 -1.57 3.53 3.53
CA ARG A 91 -1.41 2.19 4.11
C ARG A 91 -2.72 1.41 4.14
N ALA A 92 -3.80 2.04 4.56
CA ALA A 92 -5.12 1.42 4.58
C ALA A 92 -5.57 1.01 3.17
N ARG A 93 -5.36 1.85 2.16
CA ARG A 93 -5.66 1.54 0.76
C ARG A 93 -4.81 0.37 0.24
N TYR A 94 -3.52 0.37 0.54
CA TYR A 94 -2.62 -0.72 0.17
C TYR A 94 -3.05 -2.05 0.81
N LEU A 95 -3.31 -2.06 2.11
CA LEU A 95 -3.78 -3.26 2.82
C LEU A 95 -5.10 -3.76 2.26
N GLY A 96 -6.04 -2.87 1.94
CA GLY A 96 -7.30 -3.24 1.29
C GLY A 96 -7.10 -3.85 -0.10
N ALA A 97 -6.24 -3.26 -0.92
CA ALA A 97 -5.90 -3.79 -2.24
C ALA A 97 -5.19 -5.14 -2.15
N HIS A 98 -4.22 -5.27 -1.26
CA HIS A 98 -3.50 -6.52 -1.00
C HIS A 98 -4.44 -7.64 -0.55
N THR A 99 -5.32 -7.36 0.41
CA THR A 99 -6.31 -8.32 0.91
C THR A 99 -7.23 -8.80 -0.21
N ARG A 100 -7.69 -7.91 -1.08
CA ARG A 100 -8.54 -8.27 -2.24
C ARG A 100 -7.80 -9.13 -3.25
N THR A 101 -6.54 -8.83 -3.53
CA THR A 101 -5.70 -9.62 -4.43
C THR A 101 -5.45 -11.01 -3.86
N GLU A 102 -5.12 -11.12 -2.58
CA GLU A 102 -4.91 -12.41 -1.90
C GLU A 102 -6.18 -13.24 -1.84
N ALA A 103 -7.33 -12.62 -1.54
CA ALA A 103 -8.62 -13.32 -1.54
C ALA A 103 -8.96 -13.89 -2.93
N LEU A 104 -8.70 -13.11 -3.98
CA LEU A 104 -8.90 -13.56 -5.36
C LEU A 104 -7.96 -14.73 -5.73
N ARG A 105 -6.68 -14.64 -5.39
CA ARG A 105 -5.71 -15.72 -5.61
C ARG A 105 -6.13 -17.01 -4.91
N ARG A 106 -6.56 -16.93 -3.65
CA ARG A 106 -7.07 -18.07 -2.88
C ARG A 106 -8.32 -18.67 -3.50
N ALA A 107 -9.25 -17.83 -3.95
CA ALA A 107 -10.47 -18.29 -4.60
C ALA A 107 -10.16 -19.02 -5.92
N ILE A 108 -9.23 -18.52 -6.72
CA ILE A 108 -8.78 -19.15 -7.96
C ILE A 108 -8.09 -20.48 -7.67
N GLU A 109 -7.23 -20.53 -6.66
CA GLU A 109 -6.54 -21.77 -6.27
C GLU A 109 -7.53 -22.83 -5.76
N ALA A 110 -8.48 -22.45 -4.92
CA ALA A 110 -9.52 -23.35 -4.45
C ALA A 110 -10.36 -23.92 -5.61
N ARG A 111 -10.68 -23.09 -6.59
CA ARG A 111 -11.40 -23.50 -7.79
C ARG A 111 -10.58 -24.47 -8.64
N ARG A 112 -9.31 -24.20 -8.85
CA ARG A 112 -8.40 -25.11 -9.58
C ARG A 112 -8.29 -26.46 -8.88
N THR A 113 -8.18 -26.48 -7.57
CA THR A 113 -8.13 -27.70 -6.76
C THR A 113 -9.42 -28.49 -6.90
N GLU A 114 -10.58 -27.83 -6.85
CA GLU A 114 -11.87 -28.51 -7.02
C GLU A 114 -12.08 -29.05 -8.44
N GLU A 115 -11.68 -28.28 -9.46
CA GLU A 115 -11.70 -28.74 -10.85
C GLU A 115 -10.81 -29.99 -11.05
N ALA A 116 -9.58 -29.99 -10.52
CA ALA A 116 -8.69 -31.12 -10.56
C ALA A 116 -9.25 -32.35 -9.84
N ARG A 117 -9.91 -32.15 -8.70
CA ARG A 117 -10.58 -33.21 -7.96
C ARG A 117 -11.74 -33.82 -8.73
N THR A 118 -12.57 -33.00 -9.37
CA THR A 118 -13.69 -33.44 -10.20
C THR A 118 -13.21 -34.23 -11.42
N GLU A 119 -12.16 -33.75 -12.08
CA GLU A 119 -11.53 -34.47 -13.21
C GLU A 119 -10.97 -35.82 -12.77
N ALA A 120 -10.26 -35.88 -11.65
CA ALA A 120 -9.72 -37.13 -11.10
C ALA A 120 -10.82 -38.14 -10.76
N GLN A 121 -11.95 -37.67 -10.21
CA GLN A 121 -13.12 -38.51 -9.93
C GLN A 121 -13.77 -39.05 -11.23
N ALA A 122 -13.88 -38.18 -12.25
CA ALA A 122 -14.41 -38.59 -13.55
C ALA A 122 -13.50 -39.67 -14.22
N GLU A 123 -12.18 -39.49 -14.16
CA GLU A 123 -11.22 -40.46 -14.66
C GLU A 123 -11.33 -41.80 -13.94
N ARG A 124 -11.44 -41.79 -12.61
CA ARG A 124 -11.64 -43.05 -11.83
C ARG A 124 -12.91 -43.76 -12.23
N LYS A 125 -14.02 -43.07 -12.40
CA LYS A 125 -15.29 -43.64 -12.87
C LYS A 125 -15.14 -44.27 -14.24
N ASN A 126 -14.49 -43.58 -15.18
CA ASN A 126 -14.22 -44.09 -16.52
C ASN A 126 -13.32 -45.35 -16.49
N MET A 127 -12.30 -45.37 -15.66
CA MET A 127 -11.44 -46.53 -15.49
C MET A 127 -12.19 -47.69 -14.87
N ASP A 128 -13.07 -47.46 -13.89
CA ASP A 128 -13.87 -48.50 -13.28
C ASP A 128 -14.88 -49.06 -14.27
N GLU A 129 -15.53 -48.25 -15.11
CA GLU A 129 -16.44 -48.68 -16.17
C GLU A 129 -15.68 -49.55 -17.23
N ILE A 130 -14.50 -49.11 -17.65
CA ILE A 130 -13.66 -49.88 -18.58
C ILE A 130 -13.27 -51.23 -17.95
N ALA A 131 -12.90 -51.23 -16.67
CA ALA A 131 -12.54 -52.45 -15.95
C ALA A 131 -13.73 -53.43 -15.86
N MET A 132 -14.95 -52.91 -15.61
CA MET A 132 -16.16 -53.70 -15.60
C MET A 132 -16.49 -54.29 -16.99
N LEU A 133 -16.38 -53.49 -18.04
CA LEU A 133 -16.58 -53.93 -19.42
C LEU A 133 -15.58 -55.01 -19.83
N LEU A 134 -14.30 -54.86 -19.48
CA LEU A 134 -13.28 -55.85 -19.73
C LEU A 134 -13.55 -57.17 -19.00
N ARG A 135 -14.03 -57.12 -17.75
CA ARG A 135 -14.46 -58.33 -17.02
C ARG A 135 -15.65 -59.02 -17.67
N ALA A 136 -16.61 -58.27 -18.17
CA ALA A 136 -17.77 -58.80 -18.85
C ALA A 136 -17.41 -59.47 -20.17
N VAL A 137 -16.39 -58.97 -20.89
CA VAL A 137 -15.92 -59.55 -22.18
C VAL A 137 -15.02 -60.78 -21.97
N THR A 138 -14.31 -60.86 -20.85
CA THR A 138 -13.40 -61.99 -20.54
C THR A 138 -14.05 -63.08 -19.72
N ALA A 139 -15.33 -62.95 -19.34
CA ALA A 139 -16.10 -63.98 -18.65
C ALA A 139 -16.67 -65.03 -19.60
#